data_6248f6eca86a8df5932df69470b27894
#
_entry.id   6248f6eca86a8df5932df69470b27894
#
_cell.length_a   1.000
_cell.length_b   1.000
_cell.length_c   1.000
_cell.angle_alpha   90.00
_cell.angle_beta   90.00
_cell.angle_gamma   90.00
#
_symmetry.space_group_name_H-M   'P 1'
#
loop_
_entity.id
_entity.type
_entity.pdbx_description
1 polymer ?
#
loop_
_entity_poly.entity_id
_entity_poly.type
_entity_poly.pdbx_seq_one_letter_code
_entity_poly.pdbx_strand_id
1 'polypeptide(L)'
;MRKIKIAYCIPALYYPSGMERVLTLKANYLAQHGYEIHIILTDGGDKPPYFPLDPSITLHQLDIDFEEPYRYSLLRRTWLYKKKMRVLKKKLDQCLCFIKPDITVSLLRRDINVINHMTDGSVKVGEIHFDRLHYRNFKISWLPLCVNSYVEHFWVSSLVCELRKLAKFVVLTHEDAMFWPELQNVSVIPNPVSFFPDTVSDCSSKQVIAVGRYVAQKGFDRLITAWKTVADKHPDWALKIYGDGHLREELQRQIVDLGLTENCFLEYSVTDIIAKFCESSIFVMSSRFEGFGLVILEAMSCGVPVVAYTCHCGPRDIITDCKDGILVPDGDIAGLAASINRLIEDKELRLRMGRNARLRAAEFKLDTVGKQWIDLFNSLLHINKTDVNK
;
A
#
# COMPACT_ATOMS: atom_id res chain seq x y z
N MET A 1 10.50 30.77 -13.73
CA MET A 1 9.49 30.58 -12.66
C MET A 1 10.15 29.91 -11.48
N ARG A 2 9.79 30.27 -10.24
CA ARG A 2 10.26 29.56 -9.04
C ARG A 2 9.70 28.12 -9.08
N LYS A 3 10.54 27.12 -8.79
CA LYS A 3 10.06 25.73 -8.66
C LYS A 3 9.13 25.62 -7.45
N ILE A 4 8.05 24.86 -7.60
CA ILE A 4 7.17 24.51 -6.50
C ILE A 4 7.90 23.51 -5.62
N LYS A 5 7.97 23.79 -4.30
CA LYS A 5 8.63 22.95 -3.31
C LYS A 5 7.64 22.06 -2.60
N ILE A 6 7.91 20.76 -2.57
CA ILE A 6 7.07 19.77 -1.88
C ILE A 6 7.92 19.05 -0.83
N ALA A 7 7.44 19.00 0.41
CA ALA A 7 8.03 18.23 1.49
C ALA A 7 7.16 17.02 1.83
N TYR A 8 7.72 15.82 1.79
CA TYR A 8 7.07 14.59 2.23
C TYR A 8 7.58 14.19 3.62
N CYS A 9 6.66 13.78 4.50
CA CYS A 9 7.00 13.26 5.83
C CYS A 9 6.74 11.75 5.89
N ILE A 10 7.79 10.96 6.12
CA ILE A 10 7.73 9.49 6.23
C ILE A 10 8.70 9.03 7.35
N PRO A 11 8.45 7.88 8.02
CA PRO A 11 9.38 7.38 9.03
C PRO A 11 10.76 7.04 8.49
N ALA A 12 10.85 6.26 7.42
CA ALA A 12 12.10 5.79 6.84
C ALA A 12 11.89 5.37 5.38
N LEU A 13 12.99 5.19 4.63
CA LEU A 13 12.98 4.73 3.22
C LEU A 13 13.78 3.44 3.00
N TYR A 14 14.34 2.83 4.04
CA TYR A 14 15.20 1.65 3.92
C TYR A 14 14.43 0.32 3.88
N TYR A 15 13.10 0.33 4.01
CA TYR A 15 12.28 -0.88 3.91
C TYR A 15 11.83 -1.16 2.46
N PRO A 16 11.81 -2.44 2.02
CA PRO A 16 11.29 -2.84 0.71
C PRO A 16 9.76 -2.92 0.72
N SER A 17 9.05 -1.90 1.22
CA SER A 17 7.59 -1.95 1.33
C SER A 17 6.88 -1.13 0.24
N GLY A 18 5.58 -1.37 0.09
CA GLY A 18 4.80 -0.70 -0.95
C GLY A 18 4.70 0.81 -0.78
N MET A 19 4.65 1.31 0.46
CA MET A 19 4.56 2.75 0.73
C MET A 19 5.85 3.48 0.32
N GLU A 20 7.02 2.94 0.68
CA GLU A 20 8.32 3.50 0.29
C GLU A 20 8.51 3.44 -1.22
N ARG A 21 8.10 2.34 -1.87
CA ARG A 21 8.15 2.21 -3.34
C ARG A 21 7.29 3.27 -4.02
N VAL A 22 6.04 3.43 -3.60
CA VAL A 22 5.11 4.40 -4.19
C VAL A 22 5.60 5.83 -3.98
N LEU A 23 6.07 6.16 -2.77
CA LEU A 23 6.63 7.48 -2.51
C LEU A 23 7.84 7.76 -3.41
N THR A 24 8.77 6.79 -3.53
CA THR A 24 9.95 6.94 -4.39
C THR A 24 9.58 7.18 -5.85
N LEU A 25 8.66 6.36 -6.42
CA LEU A 25 8.18 6.52 -7.79
C LEU A 25 7.57 7.91 -8.01
N LYS A 26 6.69 8.33 -7.12
CA LYS A 26 6.02 9.65 -7.18
C LYS A 26 7.00 10.81 -7.02
N ALA A 27 7.91 10.73 -6.05
CA ALA A 27 8.92 11.76 -5.80
C ALA A 27 9.86 11.94 -7.00
N ASN A 28 10.35 10.84 -7.58
CA ASN A 28 11.18 10.86 -8.78
C ASN A 28 10.42 11.48 -9.97
N TYR A 29 9.17 11.06 -10.18
CA TYR A 29 8.32 11.61 -11.25
C TYR A 29 8.14 13.13 -11.11
N LEU A 30 7.81 13.61 -9.92
CA LEU A 30 7.61 15.04 -9.66
C LEU A 30 8.91 15.83 -9.83
N ALA A 31 10.07 15.30 -9.38
CA ALA A 31 11.38 15.91 -9.58
C ALA A 31 11.68 16.10 -11.07
N GLN A 32 11.43 15.09 -11.90
CA GLN A 32 11.59 15.12 -13.35
C GLN A 32 10.61 16.09 -14.05
N HIS A 33 9.48 16.41 -13.41
CA HIS A 33 8.48 17.36 -13.89
C HIS A 33 8.64 18.78 -13.29
N GLY A 34 9.83 19.10 -12.77
CA GLY A 34 10.20 20.46 -12.40
C GLY A 34 9.86 20.87 -10.97
N TYR A 35 9.42 19.95 -10.11
CA TYR A 35 9.22 20.20 -8.69
C TYR A 35 10.53 20.06 -7.92
N GLU A 36 10.69 20.83 -6.84
CA GLU A 36 11.76 20.68 -5.87
C GLU A 36 11.26 19.80 -4.72
N ILE A 37 11.83 18.60 -4.60
CA ILE A 37 11.33 17.57 -3.68
C ILE A 37 12.25 17.42 -2.48
N HIS A 38 11.66 17.49 -1.29
CA HIS A 38 12.30 17.23 -0.01
C HIS A 38 11.59 16.06 0.67
N ILE A 39 12.33 15.11 1.23
CA ILE A 39 11.78 14.02 2.03
C ILE A 39 12.33 14.10 3.43
N ILE A 40 11.44 14.22 4.41
CA ILE A 40 11.78 14.35 5.83
C ILE A 40 11.57 12.99 6.49
N LEU A 41 12.65 12.39 6.99
CA LEU A 41 12.69 11.10 7.64
C LEU A 41 12.69 11.28 9.15
N THR A 42 11.72 10.69 9.86
CA THR A 42 11.65 10.78 11.32
C THR A 42 12.54 9.76 12.02
N ASP A 43 12.77 8.64 11.36
CA ASP A 43 13.54 7.49 11.85
C ASP A 43 14.47 7.00 10.73
N GLY A 44 15.39 6.10 11.03
CA GLY A 44 16.19 5.43 10.00
C GLY A 44 17.70 5.64 10.11
N GLY A 45 18.15 6.71 10.76
CA GLY A 45 19.58 7.02 10.87
C GLY A 45 20.26 7.07 9.49
N ASP A 46 21.51 6.62 9.41
CA ASP A 46 22.32 6.65 8.18
C ASP A 46 21.99 5.55 7.15
N LYS A 47 20.86 4.83 7.30
CA LYS A 47 20.51 3.77 6.35
C LYS A 47 20.05 4.36 5.02
N PRO A 48 20.65 3.93 3.88
CA PRO A 48 20.28 4.43 2.58
C PRO A 48 18.85 4.01 2.19
N PRO A 49 18.17 4.78 1.33
CA PRO A 49 16.91 4.38 0.74
C PRO A 49 17.02 3.04 0.00
N TYR A 50 16.02 2.17 0.17
CA TYR A 50 16.00 0.87 -0.52
C TYR A 50 15.77 1.03 -2.03
N PHE A 51 14.87 1.93 -2.42
CA PHE A 51 14.60 2.25 -3.83
C PHE A 51 15.41 3.47 -4.25
N PRO A 52 15.95 3.50 -5.50
CA PRO A 52 16.77 4.59 -5.98
C PRO A 52 15.96 5.89 -6.09
N LEU A 53 16.48 6.96 -5.50
CA LEU A 53 15.93 8.31 -5.60
C LEU A 53 16.67 9.12 -6.68
N ASP A 54 15.92 10.02 -7.33
CA ASP A 54 16.50 11.02 -8.23
C ASP A 54 17.51 11.87 -7.45
N PRO A 55 18.72 12.13 -8.01
CA PRO A 55 19.78 12.88 -7.32
C PRO A 55 19.38 14.31 -6.91
N SER A 56 18.36 14.89 -7.52
CA SER A 56 17.85 16.23 -7.18
C SER A 56 16.98 16.24 -5.91
N ILE A 57 16.57 15.08 -5.41
CA ILE A 57 15.74 14.97 -4.19
C ILE A 57 16.60 15.13 -2.95
N THR A 58 16.21 16.04 -2.06
CA THR A 58 16.93 16.29 -0.81
C THR A 58 16.30 15.51 0.35
N LEU A 59 17.12 14.72 1.06
CA LEU A 59 16.72 14.01 2.27
C LEU A 59 17.07 14.82 3.52
N HIS A 60 16.16 14.86 4.48
CA HIS A 60 16.33 15.50 5.80
C HIS A 60 16.10 14.47 6.90
N GLN A 61 17.11 14.19 7.71
CA GLN A 61 17.03 13.25 8.83
C GLN A 61 16.66 13.99 10.12
N LEU A 62 15.63 13.55 10.82
CA LEU A 62 15.27 14.11 12.13
C LEU A 62 15.83 13.28 13.30
N ASP A 63 16.15 12.01 13.07
CA ASP A 63 16.76 11.10 14.05
C ASP A 63 16.05 11.09 15.41
N ILE A 64 14.78 10.67 15.41
CA ILE A 64 13.96 10.67 16.63
C ILE A 64 13.96 9.29 17.29
N ASP A 65 14.09 8.22 16.49
CA ASP A 65 14.08 6.81 16.91
C ASP A 65 12.85 6.44 17.74
N PHE A 66 11.70 6.35 17.11
CA PHE A 66 10.46 5.93 17.75
C PHE A 66 10.39 4.43 18.10
N GLU A 67 11.39 3.64 17.75
CA GLU A 67 11.50 2.23 18.15
C GLU A 67 12.02 2.07 19.60
N GLU A 68 12.83 3.02 20.10
CA GLU A 68 13.40 2.98 21.45
C GLU A 68 12.36 2.76 22.56
N PRO A 69 11.19 3.47 22.57
CA PRO A 69 10.20 3.31 23.65
C PRO A 69 9.68 1.89 23.82
N TYR A 70 9.69 1.06 22.77
CA TYR A 70 9.18 -0.31 22.83
C TYR A 70 10.05 -1.25 23.66
N ARG A 71 11.26 -0.84 24.03
CA ARG A 71 12.19 -1.60 24.89
C ARG A 71 11.92 -1.47 26.39
N TYR A 72 10.95 -0.62 26.78
CA TYR A 72 10.70 -0.28 28.19
C TYR A 72 9.28 -0.67 28.64
N SER A 73 9.08 -0.66 29.99
CA SER A 73 7.77 -0.86 30.60
C SER A 73 6.74 0.18 30.16
N LEU A 74 5.44 -0.13 30.27
CA LEU A 74 4.33 0.65 29.71
C LEU A 74 4.35 2.12 30.16
N LEU A 75 4.59 2.41 31.45
CA LEU A 75 4.64 3.78 31.98
C LEU A 75 5.81 4.57 31.38
N ARG A 76 7.01 3.96 31.40
CA ARG A 76 8.22 4.58 30.84
C ARG A 76 8.10 4.78 29.32
N ARG A 77 7.51 3.81 28.63
CA ARG A 77 7.20 3.87 27.20
C ARG A 77 6.30 5.06 26.86
N THR A 78 5.20 5.26 27.63
CA THR A 78 4.27 6.37 27.41
C THR A 78 4.94 7.73 27.64
N TRP A 79 5.75 7.84 28.69
CA TRP A 79 6.50 9.07 28.98
C TRP A 79 7.53 9.38 27.88
N LEU A 80 8.31 8.39 27.46
CA LEU A 80 9.29 8.53 26.36
C LEU A 80 8.60 8.90 25.05
N TYR A 81 7.48 8.26 24.73
CA TYR A 81 6.70 8.57 23.55
C TYR A 81 6.25 10.05 23.53
N LYS A 82 5.69 10.54 24.65
CA LYS A 82 5.32 11.97 24.77
C LYS A 82 6.51 12.91 24.63
N LYS A 83 7.68 12.54 25.20
CA LYS A 83 8.92 13.31 25.06
C LYS A 83 9.35 13.35 23.59
N LYS A 84 9.38 12.21 22.91
CA LYS A 84 9.73 12.11 21.48
C LYS A 84 8.76 12.88 20.58
N MET A 85 7.47 12.88 20.88
CA MET A 85 6.50 13.71 20.14
C MET A 85 6.78 15.22 20.26
N ARG A 86 7.24 15.69 21.42
CA ARG A 86 7.67 17.11 21.58
C ARG A 86 8.93 17.41 20.76
N VAL A 87 9.89 16.47 20.73
CA VAL A 87 11.10 16.57 19.92
C VAL A 87 10.73 16.58 18.42
N LEU A 88 9.85 15.66 18.00
CA LEU A 88 9.34 15.63 16.64
C LEU A 88 8.74 16.98 16.24
N LYS A 89 7.82 17.51 17.05
CA LYS A 89 7.19 18.80 16.78
C LYS A 89 8.24 19.91 16.55
N LYS A 90 9.22 20.01 17.45
CA LYS A 90 10.27 21.05 17.36
C LYS A 90 11.16 20.87 16.13
N LYS A 91 11.69 19.66 15.90
CA LYS A 91 12.61 19.38 14.78
C LYS A 91 11.90 19.49 13.44
N LEU A 92 10.65 19.01 13.35
CA LEU A 92 9.86 19.08 12.12
C LEU A 92 9.55 20.55 11.77
N ASP A 93 9.14 21.37 12.75
CA ASP A 93 8.87 22.79 12.52
C ASP A 93 10.14 23.52 12.05
N GLN A 94 11.28 23.31 12.71
CA GLN A 94 12.56 23.88 12.30
C GLN A 94 12.96 23.46 10.87
N CYS A 95 12.78 22.19 10.53
CA CYS A 95 13.08 21.66 9.21
C CYS A 95 12.17 22.28 8.14
N LEU A 96 10.86 22.33 8.36
CA LEU A 96 9.91 22.92 7.43
C LEU A 96 10.11 24.43 7.28
N CYS A 97 10.39 25.17 8.36
CA CYS A 97 10.72 26.60 8.29
C CYS A 97 12.03 26.86 7.53
N PHE A 98 12.98 25.93 7.56
CA PHE A 98 14.21 26.00 6.77
C PHE A 98 13.94 25.74 5.28
N ILE A 99 13.21 24.67 4.95
CA ILE A 99 12.85 24.29 3.57
C ILE A 99 11.94 25.33 2.93
N LYS A 100 10.96 25.83 3.70
CA LYS A 100 9.85 26.69 3.23
C LYS A 100 9.13 26.06 2.03
N PRO A 101 8.54 24.86 2.20
CA PRO A 101 7.82 24.21 1.12
C PRO A 101 6.52 24.96 0.79
N ASP A 102 6.05 24.83 -0.44
CA ASP A 102 4.72 25.30 -0.82
C ASP A 102 3.64 24.31 -0.32
N ILE A 103 3.96 23.02 -0.35
CA ILE A 103 3.07 21.93 0.10
C ILE A 103 3.86 20.98 0.99
N THR A 104 3.25 20.56 2.10
CA THR A 104 3.77 19.47 2.94
C THR A 104 2.79 18.30 2.92
N VAL A 105 3.28 17.12 2.54
CA VAL A 105 2.50 15.87 2.47
C VAL A 105 2.88 14.96 3.62
N SER A 106 1.92 14.65 4.49
CA SER A 106 2.03 13.64 5.55
C SER A 106 1.60 12.28 5.02
N LEU A 107 2.43 11.25 5.16
CA LEU A 107 2.02 9.86 4.94
C LEU A 107 1.31 9.26 6.16
N LEU A 108 0.68 10.11 6.96
CA LEU A 108 -0.20 9.79 8.08
C LEU A 108 0.39 8.80 9.08
N ARG A 109 1.64 8.98 9.41
CA ARG A 109 2.28 8.26 10.50
C ARG A 109 2.14 9.06 11.81
N ARG A 110 3.22 9.26 12.55
CA ARG A 110 3.18 10.03 13.82
C ARG A 110 3.08 11.54 13.59
N ASP A 111 3.54 11.99 12.45
CA ASP A 111 3.58 13.38 12.01
C ASP A 111 2.19 14.03 11.89
N ILE A 112 1.13 13.27 11.57
CA ILE A 112 -0.24 13.81 11.51
C ILE A 112 -0.68 14.48 12.82
N ASN A 113 -0.18 14.02 13.97
CA ASN A 113 -0.53 14.61 15.26
C ASN A 113 0.11 15.97 15.52
N VAL A 114 1.03 16.42 14.67
CA VAL A 114 1.76 17.68 14.84
C VAL A 114 1.77 18.57 13.61
N ILE A 115 1.60 18.01 12.41
CA ILE A 115 1.82 18.71 11.13
C ILE A 115 0.92 19.94 10.95
N ASN A 116 -0.33 19.89 11.45
CA ASN A 116 -1.26 21.01 11.40
C ASN A 116 -0.86 22.18 12.33
N HIS A 117 0.13 21.99 13.20
CA HIS A 117 0.61 22.99 14.14
C HIS A 117 1.99 23.55 13.76
N MET A 118 2.46 23.27 12.54
CA MET A 118 3.72 23.80 12.01
C MET A 118 3.51 25.25 11.56
N THR A 119 4.59 26.05 11.67
CA THR A 119 4.53 27.52 11.44
C THR A 119 5.12 27.92 10.09
N ASP A 120 5.45 26.95 9.24
CA ASP A 120 6.13 27.13 7.95
C ASP A 120 5.24 27.73 6.84
N GLY A 121 3.92 27.81 7.05
CA GLY A 121 2.95 28.40 6.11
C GLY A 121 2.60 27.55 4.89
N SER A 122 3.14 26.31 4.75
CA SER A 122 2.80 25.44 3.62
C SER A 122 1.39 24.86 3.71
N VAL A 123 0.81 24.55 2.55
CA VAL A 123 -0.45 23.79 2.46
C VAL A 123 -0.24 22.36 2.94
N LYS A 124 -1.08 21.88 3.87
CA LYS A 124 -0.96 20.54 4.44
C LYS A 124 -1.87 19.57 3.73
N VAL A 125 -1.29 18.45 3.25
CA VAL A 125 -1.97 17.33 2.59
C VAL A 125 -1.67 16.06 3.35
N GLY A 126 -2.65 15.19 3.50
CA GLY A 126 -2.45 13.84 4.05
C GLY A 126 -2.64 12.79 2.97
N GLU A 127 -1.85 11.72 3.00
CA GLU A 127 -1.96 10.57 2.11
C GLU A 127 -1.94 9.29 2.92
N ILE A 128 -2.99 8.45 2.82
CA ILE A 128 -3.09 7.21 3.56
C ILE A 128 -2.75 6.01 2.66
N HIS A 129 -1.94 5.08 3.18
CA HIS A 129 -1.57 3.83 2.51
C HIS A 129 -2.14 2.59 3.20
N PHE A 130 -3.07 2.78 4.12
CA PHE A 130 -3.75 1.74 4.89
C PHE A 130 -5.24 2.02 4.87
N ASP A 131 -6.06 0.99 5.00
CA ASP A 131 -7.49 1.19 5.17
C ASP A 131 -7.82 1.73 6.58
N ARG A 132 -8.98 2.39 6.70
CA ARG A 132 -9.45 2.97 7.97
C ARG A 132 -9.59 1.91 9.07
N LEU A 133 -10.10 0.73 8.75
CA LEU A 133 -10.45 -0.30 9.75
C LEU A 133 -9.22 -0.93 10.40
N HIS A 134 -8.09 -0.95 9.67
CA HIS A 134 -6.84 -1.54 10.14
C HIS A 134 -5.77 -0.49 10.47
N TYR A 135 -6.11 0.79 10.34
CA TYR A 135 -5.20 1.88 10.68
C TYR A 135 -5.11 2.04 12.21
N ARG A 136 -3.93 1.77 12.77
CA ARG A 136 -3.63 1.87 14.22
C ARG A 136 -4.57 1.04 15.10
N ASN A 137 -4.76 -0.22 14.78
CA ASN A 137 -5.59 -1.14 15.56
C ASN A 137 -4.96 -1.40 16.95
N PHE A 138 -5.35 -0.60 17.96
CA PHE A 138 -4.86 -0.69 19.35
C PHE A 138 -5.78 -1.58 20.19
N LYS A 139 -5.86 -2.87 19.85
CA LYS A 139 -6.48 -3.82 20.75
C LYS A 139 -5.50 -4.16 21.87
N ILE A 140 -5.77 -3.69 23.07
CA ILE A 140 -5.03 -4.05 24.26
C ILE A 140 -5.64 -5.34 24.78
N SER A 141 -4.93 -6.45 24.64
CA SER A 141 -5.44 -7.82 24.89
C SER A 141 -5.99 -8.08 26.31
N TRP A 142 -5.55 -7.32 27.31
CA TRP A 142 -5.97 -7.44 28.70
C TRP A 142 -7.11 -6.48 29.10
N LEU A 143 -7.55 -5.58 28.20
CA LEU A 143 -8.67 -4.67 28.47
C LEU A 143 -10.00 -5.28 28.02
N PRO A 144 -11.10 -5.02 28.79
CA PRO A 144 -12.44 -5.39 28.36
C PRO A 144 -12.80 -4.83 26.99
N LEU A 145 -13.61 -5.55 26.22
CA LEU A 145 -14.02 -5.15 24.86
C LEU A 145 -14.65 -3.75 24.81
N CYS A 146 -15.48 -3.39 25.80
CA CYS A 146 -16.10 -2.06 25.89
C CYS A 146 -15.07 -0.94 26.06
N VAL A 147 -14.01 -1.17 26.82
CA VAL A 147 -12.93 -0.19 27.03
C VAL A 147 -12.08 -0.07 25.76
N ASN A 148 -11.78 -1.18 25.10
CA ASN A 148 -11.07 -1.16 23.82
C ASN A 148 -11.86 -0.39 22.75
N SER A 149 -13.18 -0.59 22.67
CA SER A 149 -14.05 0.13 21.72
C SER A 149 -14.07 1.64 22.01
N TYR A 150 -14.10 2.04 23.28
CA TYR A 150 -14.05 3.46 23.67
C TYR A 150 -12.69 4.10 23.30
N VAL A 151 -11.60 3.40 23.58
CA VAL A 151 -10.24 3.86 23.23
C VAL A 151 -10.10 3.98 21.71
N GLU A 152 -10.58 3.01 20.96
CA GLU A 152 -10.57 3.04 19.49
C GLU A 152 -11.38 4.23 18.93
N HIS A 153 -12.59 4.43 19.45
CA HIS A 153 -13.43 5.57 19.07
C HIS A 153 -12.75 6.91 19.34
N PHE A 154 -12.13 7.07 20.53
CA PHE A 154 -11.38 8.28 20.87
C PHE A 154 -10.21 8.53 19.90
N TRP A 155 -9.43 7.49 19.57
CA TRP A 155 -8.32 7.62 18.63
C TRP A 155 -8.77 7.94 17.21
N VAL A 156 -9.84 7.31 16.72
CA VAL A 156 -10.41 7.59 15.40
C VAL A 156 -10.95 9.03 15.35
N SER A 157 -11.69 9.46 16.38
CA SER A 157 -12.22 10.83 16.47
C SER A 157 -11.08 11.86 16.50
N SER A 158 -10.02 11.61 17.25
CA SER A 158 -8.83 12.47 17.27
C SER A 158 -8.16 12.56 15.89
N LEU A 159 -8.03 11.43 15.20
CA LEU A 159 -7.49 11.40 13.84
C LEU A 159 -8.38 12.19 12.87
N VAL A 160 -9.70 11.97 12.90
CA VAL A 160 -10.66 12.71 12.04
C VAL A 160 -10.57 14.21 12.29
N CYS A 161 -10.40 14.64 13.54
CA CYS A 161 -10.19 16.06 13.86
C CYS A 161 -8.93 16.64 13.20
N GLU A 162 -7.83 15.88 13.16
CA GLU A 162 -6.62 16.32 12.49
C GLU A 162 -6.74 16.27 10.96
N LEU A 163 -7.40 15.25 10.41
CA LEU A 163 -7.63 15.13 8.96
C LEU A 163 -8.52 16.26 8.41
N ARG A 164 -9.49 16.74 9.19
CA ARG A 164 -10.34 17.89 8.80
C ARG A 164 -9.57 19.19 8.61
N LYS A 165 -8.44 19.36 9.28
CA LYS A 165 -7.61 20.57 9.19
C LYS A 165 -6.72 20.58 7.94
N LEU A 166 -6.55 19.44 7.29
CA LEU A 166 -5.77 19.34 6.06
C LEU A 166 -6.51 19.99 4.89
N ALA A 167 -5.77 20.62 3.98
CA ALA A 167 -6.34 21.13 2.75
C ALA A 167 -6.93 20.01 1.88
N LYS A 168 -6.27 18.85 1.84
CA LYS A 168 -6.76 17.61 1.23
C LYS A 168 -6.28 16.38 1.99
N PHE A 169 -7.15 15.38 2.01
CA PHE A 169 -6.86 14.04 2.48
C PHE A 169 -7.02 13.07 1.31
N VAL A 170 -5.92 12.47 0.89
CA VAL A 170 -5.87 11.55 -0.25
C VAL A 170 -5.97 10.12 0.24
N VAL A 171 -6.92 9.40 -0.30
CA VAL A 171 -7.13 7.95 -0.14
C VAL A 171 -6.88 7.25 -1.47
N LEU A 172 -6.62 5.93 -1.44
CA LEU A 172 -6.16 5.20 -2.62
C LEU A 172 -7.31 4.59 -3.44
N THR A 173 -8.51 4.45 -2.86
CA THR A 173 -9.65 3.76 -3.46
C THR A 173 -10.95 4.52 -3.23
N HIS A 174 -11.91 4.37 -4.12
CA HIS A 174 -13.26 4.89 -3.93
C HIS A 174 -13.95 4.19 -2.76
N GLU A 175 -13.68 2.89 -2.57
CA GLU A 175 -14.19 2.13 -1.43
C GLU A 175 -13.70 2.74 -0.11
N ASP A 176 -12.39 3.05 0.04
CA ASP A 176 -11.87 3.67 1.27
C ASP A 176 -12.46 5.06 1.50
N ALA A 177 -12.67 5.85 0.43
CA ALA A 177 -13.30 7.17 0.54
C ALA A 177 -14.69 7.12 1.22
N MET A 178 -15.48 6.07 0.97
CA MET A 178 -16.79 5.89 1.59
C MET A 178 -16.73 5.65 3.12
N PHE A 179 -15.58 5.21 3.63
CA PHE A 179 -15.39 5.02 5.08
C PHE A 179 -15.01 6.30 5.81
N TRP A 180 -14.88 7.44 5.12
CA TRP A 180 -14.59 8.74 5.71
C TRP A 180 -15.75 9.76 5.52
N PRO A 181 -17.01 9.39 5.88
CA PRO A 181 -18.17 10.25 5.63
C PRO A 181 -18.12 11.57 6.42
N GLU A 182 -17.29 11.64 7.48
CA GLU A 182 -17.13 12.83 8.31
C GLU A 182 -16.25 13.90 7.65
N LEU A 183 -15.54 13.56 6.56
CA LEU A 183 -14.58 14.44 5.89
C LEU A 183 -15.11 14.93 4.55
N GLN A 184 -14.98 16.24 4.29
CA GLN A 184 -15.37 16.87 3.01
C GLN A 184 -14.16 17.14 2.11
N ASN A 185 -12.95 16.96 2.63
CA ASN A 185 -11.69 17.24 1.94
C ASN A 185 -11.02 15.98 1.38
N VAL A 186 -11.76 14.88 1.23
CA VAL A 186 -11.24 13.62 0.67
C VAL A 186 -11.06 13.76 -0.85
N SER A 187 -9.98 13.18 -1.34
CA SER A 187 -9.71 13.00 -2.77
C SER A 187 -9.20 11.58 -3.00
N VAL A 188 -9.58 10.96 -4.11
CA VAL A 188 -9.11 9.61 -4.46
C VAL A 188 -8.01 9.76 -5.51
N ILE A 189 -6.80 9.30 -5.19
CA ILE A 189 -5.69 9.15 -6.15
C ILE A 189 -5.07 7.78 -5.90
N PRO A 190 -5.15 6.86 -6.85
CA PRO A 190 -4.63 5.50 -6.68
C PRO A 190 -3.10 5.47 -6.66
N ASN A 191 -2.53 4.36 -6.22
CA ASN A 191 -1.11 4.13 -6.39
C ASN A 191 -0.79 3.81 -7.85
N PRO A 192 0.35 4.28 -8.37
CA PRO A 192 0.82 3.86 -9.68
C PRO A 192 1.27 2.40 -9.66
N VAL A 193 1.15 1.71 -10.79
CA VAL A 193 1.76 0.40 -10.97
C VAL A 193 3.29 0.52 -10.83
N SER A 194 3.89 -0.45 -10.12
CA SER A 194 5.33 -0.42 -9.79
C SER A 194 6.24 -0.55 -11.01
N PHE A 195 5.78 -1.26 -12.02
CA PHE A 195 6.47 -1.54 -13.28
C PHE A 195 5.46 -1.89 -14.39
N PHE A 196 5.88 -1.71 -15.63
CA PHE A 196 5.06 -2.06 -16.81
C PHE A 196 5.99 -2.64 -17.88
N PRO A 197 6.34 -3.95 -17.80
CA PRO A 197 7.35 -4.55 -18.66
C PRO A 197 6.85 -4.72 -20.11
N ASP A 198 7.76 -4.76 -21.08
CA ASP A 198 7.42 -5.06 -22.47
C ASP A 198 7.08 -6.54 -22.66
N THR A 199 7.83 -7.43 -21.98
CA THR A 199 7.55 -8.86 -21.97
C THR A 199 6.35 -9.17 -21.08
N VAL A 200 5.43 -9.98 -21.59
CA VAL A 200 4.21 -10.41 -20.88
C VAL A 200 4.12 -11.92 -20.82
N SER A 201 3.32 -12.43 -19.90
CA SER A 201 2.96 -13.84 -19.86
C SER A 201 2.14 -14.22 -21.09
N ASP A 202 2.46 -15.36 -21.69
CA ASP A 202 1.62 -16.03 -22.69
C ASP A 202 0.53 -16.88 -22.06
N CYS A 203 0.47 -16.93 -20.72
CA CYS A 203 -0.45 -17.72 -19.93
C CYS A 203 -0.50 -19.22 -20.30
N SER A 204 0.60 -19.78 -20.84
CA SER A 204 0.66 -21.17 -21.31
C SER A 204 1.19 -22.12 -20.24
N SER A 205 1.93 -21.61 -19.26
CA SER A 205 2.48 -22.41 -18.18
C SER A 205 1.38 -22.96 -17.27
N LYS A 206 1.62 -24.13 -16.68
CA LYS A 206 0.71 -24.72 -15.69
C LYS A 206 1.05 -24.23 -14.28
N GLN A 207 1.18 -22.91 -14.13
CA GLN A 207 1.57 -22.27 -12.89
C GLN A 207 0.60 -21.17 -12.47
N VAL A 208 0.13 -21.27 -11.22
CA VAL A 208 -0.57 -20.22 -10.48
C VAL A 208 0.42 -19.57 -9.54
N ILE A 209 0.40 -18.24 -9.48
CA ILE A 209 1.28 -17.47 -8.60
C ILE A 209 0.49 -16.67 -7.56
N ALA A 210 1.00 -16.59 -6.35
CA ALA A 210 0.60 -15.65 -5.32
C ALA A 210 1.84 -14.97 -4.74
N VAL A 211 1.72 -13.69 -4.36
CA VAL A 211 2.87 -12.90 -3.88
C VAL A 211 2.47 -12.09 -2.65
N GLY A 212 3.29 -12.15 -1.61
CA GLY A 212 3.07 -11.35 -0.42
C GLY A 212 3.79 -11.88 0.82
N ARG A 213 3.79 -11.10 1.90
CA ARG A 213 4.37 -11.53 3.17
C ARG A 213 3.60 -12.71 3.76
N TYR A 214 4.27 -13.68 4.36
CA TYR A 214 3.63 -14.78 5.10
C TYR A 214 3.13 -14.32 6.45
N VAL A 215 2.00 -13.57 6.41
CA VAL A 215 1.29 -13.02 7.57
C VAL A 215 -0.21 -13.25 7.40
N ALA A 216 -0.95 -13.26 8.49
CA ALA A 216 -2.40 -13.53 8.50
C ALA A 216 -3.20 -12.63 7.52
N GLN A 217 -2.76 -11.38 7.33
CA GLN A 217 -3.37 -10.44 6.38
C GLN A 217 -3.49 -11.02 4.97
N LYS A 218 -2.47 -11.73 4.48
CA LYS A 218 -2.40 -12.22 3.09
C LYS A 218 -3.25 -13.47 2.83
N GLY A 219 -3.74 -14.14 3.88
CA GLY A 219 -4.72 -15.21 3.76
C GLY A 219 -4.25 -16.44 2.98
N PHE A 220 -2.95 -16.73 2.97
CA PHE A 220 -2.40 -17.88 2.24
C PHE A 220 -2.89 -19.22 2.79
N ASP A 221 -3.30 -19.27 4.06
CA ASP A 221 -4.00 -20.40 4.65
C ASP A 221 -5.30 -20.75 3.90
N ARG A 222 -6.08 -19.73 3.53
CA ARG A 222 -7.30 -19.88 2.73
C ARG A 222 -6.98 -20.33 1.29
N LEU A 223 -5.92 -19.77 0.71
CA LEU A 223 -5.47 -20.14 -0.64
C LEU A 223 -5.01 -21.59 -0.71
N ILE A 224 -4.19 -22.04 0.24
CA ILE A 224 -3.72 -23.43 0.31
C ILE A 224 -4.89 -24.39 0.47
N THR A 225 -5.88 -24.03 1.29
CA THR A 225 -7.12 -24.81 1.42
C THR A 225 -7.91 -24.89 0.09
N ALA A 226 -8.07 -23.76 -0.61
CA ALA A 226 -8.72 -23.75 -1.93
C ALA A 226 -7.93 -24.55 -2.97
N TRP A 227 -6.60 -24.46 -2.90
CA TRP A 227 -5.69 -25.16 -3.81
C TRP A 227 -5.83 -26.67 -3.74
N LYS A 228 -6.21 -27.25 -2.60
CA LYS A 228 -6.46 -28.70 -2.48
C LYS A 228 -7.51 -29.16 -3.50
N THR A 229 -8.62 -28.45 -3.64
CA THR A 229 -9.66 -28.76 -4.63
C THR A 229 -9.16 -28.58 -6.07
N VAL A 230 -8.29 -27.61 -6.32
CA VAL A 230 -7.71 -27.38 -7.65
C VAL A 230 -6.73 -28.49 -8.00
N ALA A 231 -5.83 -28.84 -7.08
CA ALA A 231 -4.81 -29.87 -7.28
C ALA A 231 -5.38 -31.26 -7.49
N ASP A 232 -6.48 -31.60 -6.80
CA ASP A 232 -7.16 -32.88 -6.99
C ASP A 232 -7.74 -33.01 -8.40
N LYS A 233 -8.14 -31.90 -9.02
CA LYS A 233 -8.70 -31.88 -10.38
C LYS A 233 -7.63 -31.70 -11.47
N HIS A 234 -6.59 -30.93 -11.16
CA HIS A 234 -5.52 -30.56 -12.08
C HIS A 234 -4.14 -30.83 -11.44
N PRO A 235 -3.75 -32.10 -11.23
CA PRO A 235 -2.52 -32.47 -10.52
C PRO A 235 -1.24 -32.04 -11.22
N ASP A 236 -1.32 -31.64 -12.47
CA ASP A 236 -0.22 -31.17 -13.31
C ASP A 236 -0.03 -29.64 -13.23
N TRP A 237 -0.86 -28.93 -12.45
CA TRP A 237 -0.70 -27.52 -12.15
C TRP A 237 -0.01 -27.31 -10.81
N ALA A 238 0.76 -26.24 -10.71
CA ALA A 238 1.48 -25.87 -9.49
C ALA A 238 1.06 -24.47 -8.99
N LEU A 239 0.93 -24.34 -7.67
CA LEU A 239 0.83 -23.07 -6.97
C LEU A 239 2.19 -22.70 -6.39
N LYS A 240 2.71 -21.52 -6.76
CA LYS A 240 3.91 -20.95 -6.16
C LYS A 240 3.57 -19.67 -5.41
N ILE A 241 3.88 -19.64 -4.13
CA ILE A 241 3.63 -18.48 -3.25
C ILE A 241 4.98 -17.85 -2.92
N TYR A 242 5.23 -16.64 -3.44
CA TYR A 242 6.49 -15.92 -3.23
C TYR A 242 6.38 -14.94 -2.07
N GLY A 243 7.29 -15.04 -1.12
CA GLY A 243 7.36 -14.13 0.01
C GLY A 243 8.16 -14.61 1.20
N ASP A 244 8.10 -13.84 2.28
CA ASP A 244 8.70 -14.14 3.56
C ASP A 244 7.78 -13.74 4.71
N GLY A 245 7.97 -14.33 5.88
CA GLY A 245 7.21 -13.97 7.07
C GLY A 245 7.11 -15.07 8.11
N HIS A 246 6.60 -14.71 9.27
CA HIS A 246 6.59 -15.58 10.45
C HIS A 246 5.64 -16.78 10.35
N LEU A 247 4.69 -16.78 9.40
CA LEU A 247 3.77 -17.92 9.20
C LEU A 247 4.32 -19.00 8.26
N ARG A 248 5.56 -18.89 7.75
CA ARG A 248 6.11 -19.84 6.79
C ARG A 248 6.01 -21.29 7.25
N GLU A 249 6.40 -21.57 8.49
CA GLU A 249 6.37 -22.94 9.04
C GLU A 249 4.96 -23.48 9.22
N GLU A 250 4.01 -22.62 9.58
CA GLU A 250 2.59 -22.98 9.72
C GLU A 250 1.96 -23.31 8.37
N LEU A 251 2.21 -22.48 7.37
CA LEU A 251 1.75 -22.71 6.00
C LEU A 251 2.39 -23.98 5.39
N GLN A 252 3.68 -24.25 5.68
CA GLN A 252 4.34 -25.46 5.22
C GLN A 252 3.73 -26.72 5.85
N ARG A 253 3.40 -26.69 7.14
CA ARG A 253 2.67 -27.80 7.79
C ARG A 253 1.31 -28.02 7.14
N GLN A 254 0.56 -26.96 6.86
CA GLN A 254 -0.73 -27.08 6.18
C GLN A 254 -0.61 -27.72 4.79
N ILE A 255 0.44 -27.39 4.02
CA ILE A 255 0.72 -28.02 2.71
C ILE A 255 0.94 -29.53 2.89
N VAL A 256 1.73 -29.94 3.89
CA VAL A 256 2.00 -31.36 4.19
C VAL A 256 0.72 -32.07 4.63
N ASP A 257 -0.03 -31.50 5.56
CA ASP A 257 -1.26 -32.08 6.12
C ASP A 257 -2.35 -32.30 5.05
N LEU A 258 -2.38 -31.43 4.02
CA LEU A 258 -3.30 -31.55 2.89
C LEU A 258 -2.77 -32.41 1.74
N GLY A 259 -1.54 -32.95 1.84
CA GLY A 259 -0.92 -33.76 0.80
C GLY A 259 -0.58 -33.00 -0.49
N LEU A 260 -0.16 -31.72 -0.37
CA LEU A 260 0.08 -30.81 -1.49
C LEU A 260 1.57 -30.58 -1.79
N THR A 261 2.46 -31.42 -1.26
CA THR A 261 3.92 -31.22 -1.36
C THR A 261 4.45 -31.22 -2.79
N GLU A 262 3.75 -31.87 -3.73
CA GLU A 262 4.18 -32.01 -5.13
C GLU A 262 3.72 -30.84 -6.02
N ASN A 263 2.78 -30.01 -5.53
CA ASN A 263 2.17 -29.00 -6.39
C ASN A 263 1.81 -27.66 -5.69
N CYS A 264 2.24 -27.47 -4.44
CA CYS A 264 2.14 -26.19 -3.71
C CYS A 264 3.45 -25.86 -3.03
N PHE A 265 4.09 -24.75 -3.43
CA PHE A 265 5.43 -24.38 -3.02
C PHE A 265 5.47 -22.99 -2.37
N LEU A 266 6.12 -22.93 -1.19
CA LEU A 266 6.44 -21.66 -0.53
C LEU A 266 7.85 -21.22 -0.96
N GLU A 267 7.90 -20.25 -1.83
CA GLU A 267 9.13 -19.65 -2.34
C GLU A 267 9.57 -18.47 -1.47
N TYR A 268 10.85 -18.16 -1.48
CA TYR A 268 11.36 -16.92 -0.87
C TYR A 268 11.06 -15.71 -1.74
N SER A 269 11.13 -14.53 -1.14
CA SER A 269 11.04 -13.27 -1.89
C SER A 269 12.21 -13.19 -2.89
N VAL A 270 11.89 -12.76 -4.11
CA VAL A 270 12.85 -12.64 -5.20
C VAL A 270 13.01 -11.17 -5.62
N THR A 271 14.18 -10.83 -6.14
CA THR A 271 14.44 -9.49 -6.68
C THR A 271 13.73 -9.25 -8.01
N ASP A 272 13.68 -10.28 -8.86
CA ASP A 272 13.00 -10.25 -10.15
C ASP A 272 11.63 -10.94 -10.08
N ILE A 273 10.66 -10.26 -9.48
CA ILE A 273 9.28 -10.74 -9.41
C ILE A 273 8.57 -10.63 -10.78
N ILE A 274 9.05 -9.75 -11.68
CA ILE A 274 8.49 -9.58 -13.02
C ILE A 274 8.61 -10.87 -13.81
N ALA A 275 9.80 -11.48 -13.80
CA ALA A 275 10.01 -12.77 -14.46
C ALA A 275 9.05 -13.84 -13.91
N LYS A 276 8.81 -13.86 -12.59
CA LYS A 276 7.89 -14.84 -11.96
C LYS A 276 6.42 -14.62 -12.36
N PHE A 277 5.98 -13.37 -12.52
CA PHE A 277 4.66 -13.11 -13.10
C PHE A 277 4.61 -13.56 -14.57
N CYS A 278 5.61 -13.24 -15.38
CA CYS A 278 5.65 -13.63 -16.79
C CYS A 278 5.72 -15.16 -17.00
N GLU A 279 6.31 -15.91 -16.06
CA GLU A 279 6.34 -17.37 -16.04
C GLU A 279 4.99 -18.00 -15.58
N SER A 280 4.01 -17.21 -15.16
CA SER A 280 2.77 -17.69 -14.55
C SER A 280 1.56 -17.42 -15.44
N SER A 281 0.51 -18.24 -15.31
CA SER A 281 -0.72 -18.15 -16.10
C SER A 281 -1.87 -17.51 -15.37
N ILE A 282 -1.88 -17.54 -14.04
CA ILE A 282 -2.95 -17.01 -13.19
C ILE A 282 -2.30 -16.44 -11.93
N PHE A 283 -2.71 -15.25 -11.52
CA PHE A 283 -2.36 -14.68 -10.22
C PHE A 283 -3.55 -14.78 -9.26
N VAL A 284 -3.29 -15.15 -8.00
CA VAL A 284 -4.33 -15.23 -6.97
C VAL A 284 -3.99 -14.32 -5.80
N MET A 285 -4.97 -13.50 -5.39
CA MET A 285 -4.89 -12.71 -4.18
C MET A 285 -5.95 -13.15 -3.16
N SER A 286 -5.51 -13.75 -2.07
CA SER A 286 -6.34 -14.29 -0.99
C SER A 286 -6.42 -13.42 0.26
N SER A 287 -5.96 -12.16 0.18
CA SER A 287 -5.85 -11.25 1.32
C SER A 287 -7.18 -11.05 2.05
N ARG A 288 -7.11 -10.91 3.37
CA ARG A 288 -8.24 -10.56 4.24
C ARG A 288 -8.57 -9.07 4.19
N PHE A 289 -7.56 -8.25 3.98
CA PHE A 289 -7.68 -6.79 3.79
C PHE A 289 -6.43 -6.24 3.11
N GLU A 290 -6.60 -5.14 2.39
CA GLU A 290 -5.53 -4.42 1.72
C GLU A 290 -5.66 -2.90 1.96
N GLY A 291 -4.59 -2.14 1.73
CA GLY A 291 -4.69 -0.70 1.60
C GLY A 291 -5.00 -0.29 0.15
N PHE A 292 -4.51 -1.08 -0.83
CA PHE A 292 -4.74 -0.88 -2.25
C PHE A 292 -4.61 -2.17 -3.06
N GLY A 293 -3.59 -2.99 -2.79
CA GLY A 293 -3.34 -4.22 -3.54
C GLY A 293 -2.43 -4.02 -4.75
N LEU A 294 -1.31 -3.31 -4.60
CA LEU A 294 -0.33 -3.07 -5.67
C LEU A 294 0.02 -4.33 -6.47
N VAL A 295 0.11 -5.48 -5.79
CA VAL A 295 0.46 -6.76 -6.42
C VAL A 295 -0.55 -7.21 -7.48
N ILE A 296 -1.81 -6.77 -7.40
CA ILE A 296 -2.81 -6.98 -8.45
C ILE A 296 -2.36 -6.27 -9.72
N LEU A 297 -2.05 -4.98 -9.62
CA LEU A 297 -1.58 -4.20 -10.78
C LEU A 297 -0.27 -4.73 -11.34
N GLU A 298 0.61 -5.22 -10.49
CA GLU A 298 1.89 -5.84 -10.89
C GLU A 298 1.64 -7.08 -11.75
N ALA A 299 0.76 -8.00 -11.31
CA ALA A 299 0.37 -9.17 -12.10
C ALA A 299 -0.34 -8.78 -13.41
N MET A 300 -1.31 -7.85 -13.32
CA MET A 300 -2.05 -7.35 -14.48
C MET A 300 -1.13 -6.69 -15.52
N SER A 301 -0.10 -5.95 -15.09
CA SER A 301 0.88 -5.32 -15.97
C SER A 301 1.72 -6.32 -16.75
N CYS A 302 1.91 -7.52 -16.21
CA CYS A 302 2.55 -8.65 -16.89
C CYS A 302 1.58 -9.46 -17.76
N GLY A 303 0.32 -9.02 -17.91
CA GLY A 303 -0.68 -9.73 -18.71
C GLY A 303 -1.24 -10.99 -18.05
N VAL A 304 -1.08 -11.14 -16.73
CA VAL A 304 -1.57 -12.29 -15.98
C VAL A 304 -2.98 -11.99 -15.44
N PRO A 305 -4.00 -12.81 -15.77
CA PRO A 305 -5.34 -12.67 -15.24
C PRO A 305 -5.36 -12.91 -13.72
N VAL A 306 -6.21 -12.18 -13.03
CA VAL A 306 -6.28 -12.16 -11.57
C VAL A 306 -7.53 -12.85 -11.07
N VAL A 307 -7.40 -13.68 -10.02
CA VAL A 307 -8.51 -14.12 -9.17
C VAL A 307 -8.27 -13.54 -7.78
N ALA A 308 -9.20 -12.75 -7.27
CA ALA A 308 -9.02 -12.08 -5.99
C ALA A 308 -10.27 -12.14 -5.11
N TYR A 309 -10.09 -12.28 -3.80
CA TYR A 309 -11.17 -11.99 -2.86
C TYR A 309 -11.56 -10.51 -2.92
N THR A 310 -12.86 -10.24 -2.75
CA THR A 310 -13.41 -8.89 -2.54
C THR A 310 -13.15 -8.43 -1.10
N CYS A 311 -11.90 -8.55 -0.66
CA CYS A 311 -11.50 -8.06 0.65
C CYS A 311 -11.62 -6.54 0.72
N HIS A 312 -11.61 -6.01 1.94
CA HIS A 312 -11.72 -4.57 2.17
C HIS A 312 -10.58 -3.80 1.51
N CYS A 313 -10.93 -2.80 0.72
CA CYS A 313 -10.10 -1.88 -0.07
C CYS A 313 -9.18 -2.53 -1.13
N GLY A 314 -9.29 -2.07 -2.34
CA GLY A 314 -8.38 -2.34 -3.45
C GLY A 314 -8.96 -3.19 -4.57
N PRO A 315 -9.28 -4.48 -4.39
CA PRO A 315 -9.68 -5.34 -5.51
C PRO A 315 -10.83 -4.81 -6.35
N ARG A 316 -11.88 -4.26 -5.72
CA ARG A 316 -13.07 -3.71 -6.42
C ARG A 316 -12.78 -2.42 -7.18
N ASP A 317 -11.77 -1.66 -6.78
CA ASP A 317 -11.36 -0.43 -7.47
C ASP A 317 -10.40 -0.72 -8.65
N ILE A 318 -9.68 -1.83 -8.58
CA ILE A 318 -8.69 -2.22 -9.59
C ILE A 318 -9.32 -3.12 -10.66
N ILE A 319 -10.05 -4.16 -10.24
CA ILE A 319 -10.56 -5.22 -11.11
C ILE A 319 -12.00 -4.94 -11.53
N THR A 320 -12.27 -5.03 -12.83
CA THR A 320 -13.61 -5.13 -13.39
C THR A 320 -13.98 -6.60 -13.49
N ASP A 321 -14.90 -7.06 -12.63
CA ASP A 321 -15.23 -8.46 -12.52
C ASP A 321 -15.62 -9.10 -13.85
N CYS A 322 -15.14 -10.32 -14.08
CA CYS A 322 -15.34 -11.13 -15.30
C CYS A 322 -14.79 -10.53 -16.59
N LYS A 323 -14.16 -9.33 -16.56
CA LYS A 323 -13.57 -8.67 -17.72
C LYS A 323 -12.03 -8.77 -17.71
N ASP A 324 -11.41 -8.26 -16.65
CA ASP A 324 -9.95 -8.19 -16.49
C ASP A 324 -9.43 -8.95 -15.26
N GLY A 325 -10.33 -9.61 -14.52
CA GLY A 325 -10.08 -10.52 -13.41
C GLY A 325 -11.40 -11.11 -12.92
N ILE A 326 -11.33 -11.98 -11.92
CA ILE A 326 -12.49 -12.57 -11.25
C ILE A 326 -12.47 -12.13 -9.79
N LEU A 327 -13.57 -11.54 -9.34
CA LEU A 327 -13.80 -11.16 -7.96
C LEU A 327 -14.64 -12.24 -7.25
N VAL A 328 -14.10 -12.75 -6.15
CA VAL A 328 -14.73 -13.79 -5.32
C VAL A 328 -15.13 -13.18 -3.98
N PRO A 329 -16.30 -13.48 -3.42
CA PRO A 329 -16.68 -13.03 -2.08
C PRO A 329 -15.60 -13.36 -1.03
N ASP A 330 -15.32 -12.41 -0.11
CA ASP A 330 -14.26 -12.62 0.89
C ASP A 330 -14.54 -13.87 1.72
N GLY A 331 -13.54 -14.76 1.78
CA GLY A 331 -13.59 -16.01 2.53
C GLY A 331 -14.32 -17.16 1.85
N ASP A 332 -14.87 -16.99 0.66
CA ASP A 332 -15.46 -18.08 -0.12
C ASP A 332 -14.35 -18.94 -0.75
N ILE A 333 -13.90 -19.93 0.01
CA ILE A 333 -12.83 -20.87 -0.40
C ILE A 333 -13.24 -21.68 -1.62
N ALA A 334 -14.52 -22.13 -1.66
CA ALA A 334 -15.03 -22.92 -2.77
C ALA A 334 -15.13 -22.09 -4.05
N GLY A 335 -15.62 -20.85 -3.95
CA GLY A 335 -15.67 -19.89 -5.06
C GLY A 335 -14.27 -19.53 -5.58
N LEU A 336 -13.26 -19.41 -4.69
CA LEU A 336 -11.88 -19.18 -5.09
C LEU A 336 -11.35 -20.36 -5.92
N ALA A 337 -11.53 -21.60 -5.45
CA ALA A 337 -11.14 -22.80 -6.16
C ALA A 337 -11.86 -22.93 -7.51
N ALA A 338 -13.17 -22.69 -7.56
CA ALA A 338 -13.96 -22.74 -8.77
C ALA A 338 -13.49 -21.70 -9.82
N SER A 339 -13.15 -20.49 -9.36
CA SER A 339 -12.65 -19.42 -10.24
C SER A 339 -11.27 -19.74 -10.82
N ILE A 340 -10.38 -20.34 -10.02
CA ILE A 340 -9.08 -20.84 -10.50
C ILE A 340 -9.28 -21.94 -11.52
N ASN A 341 -10.11 -22.96 -11.22
CA ASN A 341 -10.42 -24.05 -12.14
C ASN A 341 -10.97 -23.53 -13.48
N ARG A 342 -11.89 -22.56 -13.45
CA ARG A 342 -12.45 -21.95 -14.66
C ARG A 342 -11.35 -21.35 -15.54
N LEU A 343 -10.38 -20.65 -14.98
CA LEU A 343 -9.27 -20.11 -15.76
C LEU A 343 -8.26 -21.17 -16.20
N ILE A 344 -8.13 -22.28 -15.48
CA ILE A 344 -7.31 -23.44 -15.89
C ILE A 344 -7.94 -24.11 -17.10
N GLU A 345 -9.23 -24.36 -17.06
CA GLU A 345 -9.96 -25.15 -18.06
C GLU A 345 -10.25 -24.35 -19.35
N ASP A 346 -10.48 -23.04 -19.25
CA ASP A 346 -10.76 -22.17 -20.38
C ASP A 346 -9.53 -21.29 -20.72
N LYS A 347 -8.67 -21.85 -21.61
CA LYS A 347 -7.48 -21.14 -22.10
C LYS A 347 -7.82 -19.83 -22.81
N GLU A 348 -8.89 -19.80 -23.58
CA GLU A 348 -9.28 -18.61 -24.36
C GLU A 348 -9.77 -17.49 -23.43
N LEU A 349 -10.54 -17.83 -22.40
CA LEU A 349 -10.93 -16.90 -21.36
C LEU A 349 -9.69 -16.36 -20.65
N ARG A 350 -8.77 -17.23 -20.22
CA ARG A 350 -7.54 -16.88 -19.53
C ARG A 350 -6.70 -15.88 -20.32
N LEU A 351 -6.47 -16.16 -21.62
CA LEU A 351 -5.73 -15.28 -22.51
C LEU A 351 -6.44 -13.93 -22.75
N ARG A 352 -7.74 -13.96 -22.96
CA ARG A 352 -8.54 -12.74 -23.15
C ARG A 352 -8.51 -11.87 -21.91
N MET A 353 -8.69 -12.48 -20.74
CA MET A 353 -8.69 -11.79 -19.45
C MET A 353 -7.31 -11.21 -19.12
N GLY A 354 -6.21 -11.93 -19.42
CA GLY A 354 -4.85 -11.42 -19.27
C GLY A 354 -4.56 -10.19 -20.14
N ARG A 355 -5.02 -10.18 -21.39
CA ARG A 355 -4.92 -8.99 -22.26
C ARG A 355 -5.70 -7.80 -21.68
N ASN A 356 -6.92 -8.03 -21.21
CA ASN A 356 -7.74 -6.98 -20.60
C ASN A 356 -7.11 -6.47 -19.30
N ALA A 357 -6.55 -7.38 -18.48
CA ALA A 357 -5.82 -7.03 -17.25
C ALA A 357 -4.68 -6.05 -17.55
N ARG A 358 -3.88 -6.32 -18.58
CA ARG A 358 -2.81 -5.40 -18.97
C ARG A 358 -3.32 -4.03 -19.43
N LEU A 359 -4.42 -3.99 -20.21
CA LEU A 359 -5.06 -2.74 -20.61
C LEU A 359 -5.56 -1.95 -19.38
N ARG A 360 -6.16 -2.63 -18.42
CA ARG A 360 -6.61 -2.00 -17.18
C ARG A 360 -5.43 -1.47 -16.34
N ALA A 361 -4.35 -2.25 -16.19
CA ALA A 361 -3.15 -1.80 -15.49
C ALA A 361 -2.50 -0.57 -16.13
N ALA A 362 -2.64 -0.37 -17.42
CA ALA A 362 -2.11 0.81 -18.12
C ALA A 362 -2.76 2.13 -17.66
N GLU A 363 -3.99 2.09 -17.13
CA GLU A 363 -4.67 3.26 -16.57
C GLU A 363 -4.00 3.75 -15.26
N PHE A 364 -3.24 2.87 -14.61
CA PHE A 364 -2.48 3.15 -13.37
C PHE A 364 -0.99 3.41 -13.62
N LYS A 365 -0.58 3.71 -14.85
CA LYS A 365 0.81 4.09 -15.12
C LYS A 365 1.19 5.35 -14.37
N LEU A 366 2.48 5.46 -14.06
CA LEU A 366 3.05 6.57 -13.29
C LEU A 366 2.71 7.93 -13.90
N ASP A 367 2.71 8.05 -15.25
CA ASP A 367 2.35 9.30 -15.93
C ASP A 367 0.89 9.70 -15.67
N THR A 368 -0.03 8.73 -15.68
CA THR A 368 -1.45 8.98 -15.41
C THR A 368 -1.68 9.41 -13.96
N VAL A 369 -1.14 8.65 -13.03
CA VAL A 369 -1.30 8.92 -11.59
C VAL A 369 -0.52 10.16 -11.16
N GLY A 370 0.70 10.33 -11.67
CA GLY A 370 1.54 11.49 -11.39
C GLY A 370 0.90 12.79 -11.85
N LYS A 371 0.21 12.78 -13.00
CA LYS A 371 -0.57 13.92 -13.47
C LYS A 371 -1.70 14.29 -12.51
N GLN A 372 -2.41 13.32 -11.93
CA GLN A 372 -3.45 13.60 -10.92
C GLN A 372 -2.86 14.31 -9.69
N TRP A 373 -1.66 13.91 -9.25
CA TRP A 373 -0.96 14.60 -8.17
C TRP A 373 -0.55 16.02 -8.55
N ILE A 374 -0.04 16.25 -9.78
CA ILE A 374 0.29 17.57 -10.30
C ILE A 374 -0.96 18.46 -10.33
N ASP A 375 -2.09 17.95 -10.84
CA ASP A 375 -3.35 18.69 -10.93
C ASP A 375 -3.86 19.05 -9.52
N LEU A 376 -3.76 18.12 -8.55
CA LEU A 376 -4.11 18.38 -7.16
C LEU A 376 -3.25 19.51 -6.58
N PHE A 377 -1.93 19.42 -6.70
CA PHE A 377 -1.01 20.43 -6.15
C PHE A 377 -1.22 21.80 -6.78
N ASN A 378 -1.40 21.87 -8.10
CA ASN A 378 -1.68 23.11 -8.79
C ASN A 378 -3.01 23.73 -8.33
N SER A 379 -4.06 22.93 -8.13
CA SER A 379 -5.35 23.41 -7.62
C SER A 379 -5.25 24.01 -6.23
N LEU A 380 -4.47 23.37 -5.33
CA LEU A 380 -4.27 23.85 -3.97
C LEU A 380 -3.51 25.18 -3.89
N LEU A 381 -2.51 25.35 -4.74
CA LEU A 381 -1.74 26.59 -4.78
C LEU A 381 -2.51 27.75 -5.41
N HIS A 382 -3.42 27.50 -6.35
CA HIS A 382 -4.30 28.52 -6.91
C HIS A 382 -5.35 29.01 -5.91
N ILE A 383 -5.92 28.12 -5.10
CA ILE A 383 -6.87 28.48 -4.03
C ILE A 383 -6.20 29.42 -3.01
N ASN A 384 -4.97 29.10 -2.58
CA ASN A 384 -4.25 29.95 -1.63
C ASN A 384 -3.87 31.33 -2.18
N LYS A 385 -3.73 31.52 -3.49
CA LYS A 385 -3.48 32.84 -4.09
C LYS A 385 -4.71 33.74 -4.08
N THR A 386 -5.90 33.18 -4.12
CA THR A 386 -7.19 33.91 -4.07
C THR A 386 -7.60 34.28 -2.64
N ASP A 387 -7.25 33.46 -1.66
CA ASP A 387 -7.61 33.68 -0.25
C ASP A 387 -6.66 34.67 0.47
N VAL A 388 -5.43 34.83 -0.01
CA VAL A 388 -4.45 35.81 0.55
C VAL A 388 -4.76 37.25 0.10
N ASN A 389 -5.61 37.44 -0.91
CA ASN A 389 -6.01 38.77 -1.42
C ASN A 389 -7.42 39.18 -0.95
N LYS A 390 -8.02 38.48 0.01
CA LYS A 390 -9.19 38.86 0.77
C LYS A 390 -8.84 39.20 2.23
#